data_4e10b0ff57ae6494b06da74ad2449afe
#
_entry.id   4e10b0ff57ae6494b06da74ad2449afe
#
_cell.length_a   1.000
_cell.length_b   1.000
_cell.length_c   1.000
_cell.angle_alpha   90.00
_cell.angle_beta   90.00
_cell.angle_gamma   90.00
#
_symmetry.space_group_name_H-M   'P 1'
#
loop_
_entity.id
_entity.type
_entity.pdbx_description
1 polymer ?
#
loop_
_entity_poly.entity_id
_entity_poly.type
_entity_poly.pdbx_seq_one_letter_code
_entity_poly.pdbx_strand_id
1 'polypeptide(L)'
;MRPSKFRFSNRFTPGTRFVWHVPSALALVAVLGGCAASKTSNGAATAPNGKIVLNFWNGFTGPDGKAMEKMVGRFRKQNPNIEVRMQTIPWGTYYDKLTLALAYGGAPDVFVMHAGRLPEFQSFETLQPLGKFYAESAPAWGEKQFAPVPWRATFYGAKQYAVPLDVHPIGLYFNTKLFKEAGIIDARGEAKAPRTFEEFLDAARRMTKDTNGDGRPDQWGFVFTWQRTNWLTIAGQFGANILSPDGKKATLDSPQNLRALQLMHDLIYKHKVAPKPEGVDAWLAFRQGKVGMALEGIYMLASLEEQKGLAFAGAPAPQFGPQKAAWGGSHLLCQPKGISEEHSRAAWKLMRFLSDDSLIWARAGQVPARADLRRAPQFRSLKVQNQFATQLPFVQYEPLHPKSNAIFPLIEPGIEAVMLDIATPKAAMRDASRRVNQVLERP
;
A
#
# COMPACT_ATOMS: atom_id res chain seq x y z
N MET A 1 18.68 -34.29 39.56
CA MET A 1 17.37 -33.68 39.92
C MET A 1 16.44 -33.82 38.72
N ARG A 2 15.30 -34.48 38.89
CA ARG A 2 14.35 -34.80 37.81
C ARG A 2 13.40 -33.62 37.55
N PRO A 3 12.98 -33.32 36.33
CA PRO A 3 11.98 -32.28 36.07
C PRO A 3 10.54 -32.79 36.26
N SER A 4 9.73 -32.00 36.97
CA SER A 4 8.33 -32.28 37.25
C SER A 4 7.46 -32.02 36.04
N LYS A 5 6.60 -33.01 35.74
CA LYS A 5 5.54 -32.93 34.70
C LYS A 5 4.32 -32.22 35.28
N PHE A 6 3.91 -31.11 34.69
CA PHE A 6 2.56 -30.56 34.92
C PHE A 6 1.57 -31.18 33.92
N ARG A 7 0.57 -31.90 34.49
CA ARG A 7 -0.61 -32.37 33.75
C ARG A 7 -1.75 -31.35 33.94
N PHE A 8 -2.29 -30.82 32.87
CA PHE A 8 -3.61 -30.15 32.87
C PHE A 8 -4.70 -31.21 32.75
N SER A 9 -5.58 -31.30 33.74
CA SER A 9 -6.79 -32.12 33.67
C SER A 9 -7.99 -31.24 33.32
N ASN A 10 -8.60 -31.49 32.15
CA ASN A 10 -9.92 -31.01 31.80
C ASN A 10 -10.98 -31.79 32.59
N ARG A 11 -11.76 -31.12 33.42
CA ARG A 11 -13.08 -31.61 33.86
C ARG A 11 -14.12 -30.54 33.56
N PHE A 12 -14.94 -30.78 32.56
CA PHE A 12 -16.23 -30.12 32.35
C PHE A 12 -17.27 -30.83 33.18
N THR A 13 -18.02 -30.10 34.02
CA THR A 13 -19.29 -30.52 34.62
C THR A 13 -20.41 -29.63 34.05
N PRO A 14 -21.52 -30.20 33.57
CA PRO A 14 -22.66 -29.42 33.10
C PRO A 14 -23.71 -29.24 34.20
N GLY A 15 -24.33 -28.05 34.23
CA GLY A 15 -25.65 -27.91 34.85
C GLY A 15 -25.78 -26.84 35.90
N THR A 16 -26.34 -25.70 35.51
CA THR A 16 -27.41 -25.04 36.30
C THR A 16 -28.14 -24.05 35.40
N ARG A 17 -29.41 -24.38 35.11
CA ARG A 17 -30.38 -23.51 34.43
C ARG A 17 -30.81 -22.43 35.43
N PHE A 18 -30.50 -21.16 35.14
CA PHE A 18 -31.13 -20.02 35.81
C PHE A 18 -32.35 -19.60 35.00
N VAL A 19 -33.53 -19.76 35.61
CA VAL A 19 -34.82 -19.30 35.07
C VAL A 19 -35.01 -17.87 35.60
N TRP A 20 -35.05 -16.88 34.71
CA TRP A 20 -35.46 -15.51 35.04
C TRP A 20 -36.95 -15.37 34.81
N HIS A 21 -37.72 -15.10 35.87
CA HIS A 21 -39.09 -14.66 35.80
C HIS A 21 -39.16 -13.19 35.46
N VAL A 22 -39.82 -12.84 34.37
CA VAL A 22 -40.15 -11.45 34.00
C VAL A 22 -41.61 -11.23 34.36
N PRO A 23 -41.98 -10.26 35.19
CA PRO A 23 -43.40 -9.91 35.37
C PRO A 23 -43.84 -8.98 34.21
N SER A 24 -44.87 -9.38 33.52
CA SER A 24 -45.58 -8.61 32.51
C SER A 24 -46.34 -7.46 33.15
N ALA A 25 -46.01 -6.22 32.72
CA ALA A 25 -46.91 -5.07 32.90
C ALA A 25 -47.09 -4.42 31.53
N LEU A 26 -48.26 -4.68 30.93
CA LEU A 26 -48.74 -3.92 29.75
C LEU A 26 -49.11 -2.50 30.19
N ALA A 27 -48.45 -1.51 29.56
CA ALA A 27 -48.99 -0.18 29.44
C ALA A 27 -48.89 0.25 27.96
N LEU A 28 -50.05 0.14 27.28
CA LEU A 28 -50.22 0.60 25.90
C LEU A 28 -50.44 2.10 25.92
N VAL A 29 -49.41 2.89 25.53
CA VAL A 29 -49.59 4.30 25.18
C VAL A 29 -49.31 4.45 23.70
N ALA A 30 -50.37 4.53 22.92
CA ALA A 30 -50.29 4.90 21.51
C ALA A 30 -50.01 6.39 21.39
N VAL A 31 -48.78 6.77 21.11
CA VAL A 31 -48.44 8.09 20.61
C VAL A 31 -48.18 7.96 19.10
N LEU A 32 -49.20 8.28 18.33
CA LEU A 32 -49.06 8.56 16.89
C LEU A 32 -48.30 9.89 16.71
N GLY A 33 -47.00 9.83 16.83
CA GLY A 33 -46.12 10.91 16.40
C GLY A 33 -45.54 10.54 15.03
N GLY A 34 -45.96 11.26 13.99
CA GLY A 34 -45.46 11.09 12.63
C GLY A 34 -43.94 11.23 12.58
N CYS A 35 -43.23 10.12 12.42
CA CYS A 35 -41.84 10.15 11.94
C CYS A 35 -41.88 10.56 10.48
N ALA A 36 -41.92 11.88 10.24
CA ALA A 36 -41.35 12.40 8.99
C ALA A 36 -39.90 11.96 8.96
N ALA A 37 -39.61 10.97 8.13
CA ALA A 37 -38.22 10.64 7.78
C ALA A 37 -37.58 11.93 7.20
N SER A 38 -36.91 12.69 8.05
CA SER A 38 -36.03 13.73 7.60
C SER A 38 -34.96 13.03 6.76
N LYS A 39 -35.10 13.12 5.43
CA LYS A 39 -33.98 12.94 4.54
C LYS A 39 -32.94 13.94 5.05
N THR A 40 -31.96 13.47 5.84
CA THR A 40 -30.74 14.21 6.06
C THR A 40 -30.07 14.31 4.70
N SER A 41 -30.47 15.32 3.92
CA SER A 41 -29.61 15.86 2.88
C SER A 41 -28.27 16.07 3.54
N ASN A 42 -27.19 15.61 2.94
CA ASN A 42 -25.84 16.07 3.26
C ASN A 42 -25.81 17.58 3.00
N GLY A 43 -26.44 18.34 3.88
CA GLY A 43 -26.47 19.79 3.84
C GLY A 43 -25.05 20.26 4.01
N ALA A 44 -24.55 20.96 3.01
CA ALA A 44 -23.29 21.65 3.03
C ALA A 44 -23.15 22.38 4.37
N ALA A 45 -22.26 21.88 5.25
CA ALA A 45 -22.00 22.53 6.51
C ALA A 45 -21.20 23.82 6.22
N THR A 46 -21.91 24.92 6.19
CA THR A 46 -21.28 26.24 6.27
C THR A 46 -20.99 26.54 7.74
N ALA A 47 -19.75 26.88 8.04
CA ALA A 47 -19.42 27.35 9.39
C ALA A 47 -20.20 28.63 9.70
N PRO A 48 -20.44 28.96 11.01
CA PRO A 48 -21.14 30.19 11.41
C PRO A 48 -20.54 31.47 10.85
N ASN A 49 -19.29 31.42 10.36
CA ASN A 49 -18.56 32.54 9.74
C ASN A 49 -18.66 32.57 8.19
N GLY A 50 -19.56 31.79 7.58
CA GLY A 50 -19.76 31.73 6.12
C GLY A 50 -18.70 30.99 5.34
N LYS A 51 -17.78 30.21 6.01
CA LYS A 51 -16.78 29.41 5.34
C LYS A 51 -17.36 28.08 4.89
N ILE A 52 -16.85 27.58 3.76
CA ILE A 52 -17.09 26.19 3.32
C ILE A 52 -16.25 25.26 4.21
N VAL A 53 -16.86 24.26 4.80
CA VAL A 53 -16.17 23.24 5.63
C VAL A 53 -15.99 21.96 4.85
N LEU A 54 -14.74 21.58 4.59
CA LEU A 54 -14.38 20.30 3.94
C LEU A 54 -13.88 19.30 4.97
N ASN A 55 -14.51 18.14 5.05
CA ASN A 55 -14.01 16.99 5.78
C ASN A 55 -13.06 16.20 4.87
N PHE A 56 -11.81 16.02 5.31
CA PHE A 56 -10.78 15.31 4.56
C PHE A 56 -10.27 14.09 5.34
N TRP A 57 -10.48 12.88 4.79
CA TRP A 57 -10.03 11.63 5.41
C TRP A 57 -8.81 11.06 4.72
N ASN A 58 -7.86 10.56 5.52
CA ASN A 58 -6.67 9.86 5.05
C ASN A 58 -6.22 8.78 6.06
N GLY A 59 -5.26 7.94 5.64
CA GLY A 59 -4.72 6.86 6.48
C GLY A 59 -3.28 7.09 6.94
N PHE A 60 -2.73 8.28 6.80
CA PHE A 60 -1.33 8.60 7.02
C PHE A 60 -1.00 8.78 8.50
N THR A 61 -0.71 7.68 9.20
CA THR A 61 -0.42 7.67 10.66
C THR A 61 1.07 7.82 10.98
N GLY A 62 1.93 7.78 9.98
CA GLY A 62 3.38 7.89 10.12
C GLY A 62 3.92 9.30 9.87
N PRO A 63 5.21 9.44 9.55
CA PRO A 63 5.84 10.72 9.18
C PRO A 63 5.19 11.41 7.97
N ASP A 64 4.55 10.66 7.09
CA ASP A 64 3.74 11.10 5.98
C ASP A 64 2.51 11.92 6.44
N GLY A 65 1.92 11.59 7.58
CA GLY A 65 0.84 12.37 8.19
C GLY A 65 1.25 13.82 8.48
N LYS A 66 2.47 14.03 9.01
CA LYS A 66 3.01 15.38 9.25
C LYS A 66 3.19 16.18 7.95
N ALA A 67 3.60 15.51 6.86
CA ALA A 67 3.72 16.14 5.56
C ALA A 67 2.34 16.56 5.02
N MET A 68 1.32 15.70 5.17
CA MET A 68 -0.05 16.00 4.77
C MET A 68 -0.62 17.18 5.58
N GLU A 69 -0.45 17.20 6.89
CA GLU A 69 -0.84 18.35 7.74
C GLU A 69 -0.21 19.66 7.27
N LYS A 70 1.07 19.62 6.93
CA LYS A 70 1.79 20.78 6.40
C LYS A 70 1.18 21.28 5.09
N MET A 71 0.86 20.37 4.16
CA MET A 71 0.23 20.69 2.87
C MET A 71 -1.17 21.28 3.08
N VAL A 72 -2.00 20.66 3.92
CA VAL A 72 -3.33 21.18 4.30
C VAL A 72 -3.24 22.55 4.99
N GLY A 73 -2.25 22.74 5.87
CA GLY A 73 -1.98 24.02 6.51
C GLY A 73 -1.63 25.13 5.51
N ARG A 74 -0.86 24.82 4.46
CA ARG A 74 -0.57 25.77 3.36
C ARG A 74 -1.83 26.09 2.54
N PHE A 75 -2.65 25.06 2.24
CA PHE A 75 -3.93 25.25 1.55
C PHE A 75 -4.84 26.23 2.32
N ARG A 76 -5.04 26.03 3.62
CA ARG A 76 -5.86 26.88 4.48
C ARG A 76 -5.40 28.35 4.45
N LYS A 77 -4.07 28.58 4.47
CA LYS A 77 -3.50 29.95 4.40
C LYS A 77 -3.80 30.63 3.07
N GLN A 78 -3.82 29.89 1.97
CA GLN A 78 -4.10 30.43 0.63
C GLN A 78 -5.58 30.48 0.30
N ASN A 79 -6.44 29.83 1.10
CA ASN A 79 -7.88 29.74 0.89
C ASN A 79 -8.64 30.03 2.20
N PRO A 80 -8.63 31.26 2.70
CA PRO A 80 -9.16 31.58 4.03
C PRO A 80 -10.69 31.38 4.14
N ASN A 81 -11.39 31.29 3.01
CA ASN A 81 -12.82 30.97 2.92
C ASN A 81 -13.14 29.45 2.95
N ILE A 82 -12.12 28.59 2.98
CA ILE A 82 -12.30 27.14 3.06
C ILE A 82 -11.64 26.62 4.35
N GLU A 83 -12.44 26.04 5.23
CA GLU A 83 -11.96 25.29 6.40
C GLU A 83 -11.80 23.83 6.00
N VAL A 84 -10.63 23.23 6.27
CA VAL A 84 -10.42 21.78 6.05
C VAL A 84 -10.30 21.09 7.39
N ARG A 85 -11.22 20.18 7.70
CA ARG A 85 -11.16 19.29 8.87
C ARG A 85 -10.55 17.96 8.46
N MET A 86 -9.26 17.80 8.74
CA MET A 86 -8.54 16.59 8.41
C MET A 86 -8.72 15.54 9.51
N GLN A 87 -9.08 14.32 9.13
CA GLN A 87 -9.16 13.16 10.02
C GLN A 87 -8.24 12.05 9.49
N THR A 88 -7.32 11.60 10.35
CA THR A 88 -6.44 10.46 10.07
C THR A 88 -7.00 9.21 10.73
N ILE A 89 -7.23 8.15 9.96
CA ILE A 89 -7.81 6.87 10.39
C ILE A 89 -6.83 5.78 9.99
N PRO A 90 -6.33 4.91 10.89
CA PRO A 90 -5.39 3.84 10.54
C PRO A 90 -5.91 2.97 9.39
N TRP A 91 -5.04 2.64 8.42
CA TRP A 91 -5.41 1.89 7.21
C TRP A 91 -6.15 0.58 7.50
N GLY A 92 -5.85 -0.10 8.62
CA GLY A 92 -6.52 -1.35 9.02
C GLY A 92 -8.03 -1.22 9.26
N THR A 93 -8.54 -0.01 9.55
CA THR A 93 -9.98 0.27 9.77
C THR A 93 -10.53 1.33 8.82
N TYR A 94 -9.66 1.91 8.01
CA TYR A 94 -9.99 3.04 7.13
C TYR A 94 -11.08 2.69 6.13
N TYR A 95 -10.88 1.61 5.38
CA TYR A 95 -11.81 1.24 4.31
C TYR A 95 -13.17 0.77 4.81
N ASP A 96 -13.23 0.10 5.95
CA ASP A 96 -14.51 -0.28 6.57
C ASP A 96 -15.33 0.95 6.95
N LYS A 97 -14.67 1.93 7.60
CA LYS A 97 -15.31 3.20 7.93
C LYS A 97 -15.74 3.99 6.69
N LEU A 98 -14.88 4.05 5.67
CA LEU A 98 -15.17 4.77 4.42
C LEU A 98 -16.35 4.12 3.70
N THR A 99 -16.39 2.79 3.62
CA THR A 99 -17.50 2.04 3.01
C THR A 99 -18.84 2.35 3.70
N LEU A 100 -18.87 2.29 5.04
CA LEU A 100 -20.06 2.62 5.81
C LEU A 100 -20.48 4.08 5.63
N ALA A 101 -19.53 5.00 5.65
CA ALA A 101 -19.82 6.44 5.48
C ALA A 101 -20.38 6.75 4.09
N LEU A 102 -19.87 6.11 3.04
CA LEU A 102 -20.34 6.27 1.66
C LEU A 102 -21.72 5.62 1.46
N ALA A 103 -22.02 4.51 2.14
CA ALA A 103 -23.29 3.79 2.01
C ALA A 103 -24.43 4.44 2.80
N TYR A 104 -24.14 4.93 4.02
CA TYR A 104 -25.17 5.36 4.98
C TYR A 104 -25.17 6.86 5.30
N GLY A 105 -24.30 7.64 4.67
CA GLY A 105 -24.12 9.06 4.94
C GLY A 105 -22.97 9.35 5.91
N GLY A 106 -22.53 10.61 5.95
CA GLY A 106 -21.36 11.02 6.73
C GLY A 106 -20.04 10.83 6.00
N ALA A 107 -20.07 10.60 4.67
CA ALA A 107 -18.88 10.56 3.86
C ALA A 107 -18.10 11.86 3.91
N PRO A 108 -16.75 11.84 3.92
CA PRO A 108 -15.93 13.05 3.81
C PRO A 108 -16.05 13.67 2.42
N ASP A 109 -15.82 14.99 2.33
CA ASP A 109 -15.85 15.71 1.05
C ASP A 109 -14.65 15.35 0.14
N VAL A 110 -13.52 15.02 0.76
CA VAL A 110 -12.31 14.51 0.10
C VAL A 110 -11.75 13.34 0.91
N PHE A 111 -11.28 12.33 0.21
CA PHE A 111 -10.61 11.20 0.87
C PHE A 111 -9.49 10.62 0.03
N VAL A 112 -8.51 10.04 0.71
CA VAL A 112 -7.42 9.30 0.06
C VAL A 112 -7.85 7.87 -0.21
N MET A 113 -7.51 7.35 -1.39
CA MET A 113 -7.77 5.98 -1.78
C MET A 113 -6.53 5.38 -2.46
N HIS A 114 -6.16 4.14 -2.13
CA HIS A 114 -5.18 3.41 -2.92
C HIS A 114 -5.76 3.09 -4.31
N ALA A 115 -4.96 3.22 -5.35
CA ALA A 115 -5.40 3.03 -6.74
C ALA A 115 -6.12 1.68 -6.96
N GLY A 116 -5.65 0.61 -6.34
CA GLY A 116 -6.26 -0.73 -6.42
C GLY A 116 -7.68 -0.83 -5.84
N ARG A 117 -8.10 0.16 -5.02
CA ARG A 117 -9.46 0.20 -4.42
C ARG A 117 -10.48 0.95 -5.26
N LEU A 118 -10.05 1.80 -6.19
CA LEU A 118 -10.95 2.62 -7.00
C LEU A 118 -11.99 1.78 -7.77
N PRO A 119 -11.62 0.68 -8.45
CA PRO A 119 -12.60 -0.15 -9.17
C PRO A 119 -13.68 -0.75 -8.26
N GLU A 120 -13.33 -1.17 -7.05
CA GLU A 120 -14.27 -1.70 -6.07
C GLU A 120 -15.29 -0.63 -5.65
N PHE A 121 -14.83 0.54 -5.21
CA PHE A 121 -15.71 1.61 -4.78
C PHE A 121 -16.55 2.15 -5.93
N GLN A 122 -16.02 2.18 -7.15
CA GLN A 122 -16.78 2.63 -8.31
C GLN A 122 -17.77 1.58 -8.81
N SER A 123 -17.56 0.29 -8.57
CA SER A 123 -18.59 -0.73 -8.86
C SER A 123 -19.87 -0.51 -8.04
N PHE A 124 -19.78 0.17 -6.91
CA PHE A 124 -20.93 0.63 -6.09
C PHE A 124 -21.40 2.04 -6.44
N GLU A 125 -20.83 2.65 -7.50
CA GLU A 125 -21.18 4.01 -7.96
C GLU A 125 -21.06 5.11 -6.88
N THR A 126 -20.12 4.98 -5.96
CA THR A 126 -19.98 5.87 -4.81
C THR A 126 -19.15 7.12 -5.06
N LEU A 127 -18.39 7.16 -6.18
CA LEU A 127 -17.45 8.22 -6.49
C LEU A 127 -18.02 9.25 -7.48
N GLN A 128 -17.64 10.51 -7.29
CA GLN A 128 -17.97 11.62 -8.19
C GLN A 128 -17.06 11.61 -9.43
N PRO A 129 -17.59 11.63 -10.65
CA PRO A 129 -16.77 11.83 -11.86
C PRO A 129 -16.15 13.24 -11.86
N LEU A 130 -14.85 13.32 -12.16
CA LEU A 130 -14.06 14.56 -12.10
C LEU A 130 -13.79 15.18 -13.50
N GLY A 131 -14.22 14.56 -14.58
CA GLY A 131 -13.90 14.99 -15.94
C GLY A 131 -14.21 16.45 -16.23
N LYS A 132 -15.34 16.99 -15.70
CA LYS A 132 -15.69 18.40 -15.85
C LYS A 132 -14.65 19.34 -15.23
N PHE A 133 -14.15 19.01 -14.04
CA PHE A 133 -13.17 19.84 -13.34
C PHE A 133 -11.81 19.84 -14.04
N TYR A 134 -11.42 18.71 -14.62
CA TYR A 134 -10.22 18.65 -15.46
C TYR A 134 -10.38 19.53 -16.70
N ALA A 135 -11.54 19.46 -17.38
CA ALA A 135 -11.82 20.26 -18.57
C ALA A 135 -11.88 21.76 -18.28
N GLU A 136 -12.44 22.17 -17.15
CA GLU A 136 -12.54 23.57 -16.71
C GLU A 136 -11.23 24.13 -16.11
N SER A 137 -10.19 23.30 -15.91
CA SER A 137 -8.96 23.72 -15.27
C SER A 137 -8.13 24.66 -16.15
N ALA A 138 -7.82 25.85 -15.62
CA ALA A 138 -6.93 26.81 -16.24
C ALA A 138 -5.70 27.06 -15.32
N PRO A 139 -4.44 27.05 -15.82
CA PRO A 139 -4.06 26.52 -17.13
C PRO A 139 -4.41 25.04 -17.28
N ALA A 140 -4.43 24.50 -18.51
CA ALA A 140 -4.75 23.10 -18.79
C ALA A 140 -3.98 22.15 -17.85
N TRP A 141 -4.72 21.30 -17.13
CA TRP A 141 -4.18 20.41 -16.10
C TRP A 141 -4.73 19.00 -16.32
N GLY A 142 -3.88 18.05 -16.62
CA GLY A 142 -4.31 16.73 -17.03
C GLY A 142 -3.17 15.77 -17.36
N GLU A 143 -3.38 14.81 -18.24
CA GLU A 143 -2.49 13.68 -18.53
C GLU A 143 -1.02 14.06 -18.70
N LYS A 144 -0.73 15.14 -19.45
CA LYS A 144 0.66 15.56 -19.75
C LYS A 144 1.48 15.94 -18.50
N GLN A 145 0.83 16.26 -17.38
CA GLN A 145 1.47 16.60 -16.14
C GLN A 145 1.78 15.39 -15.26
N PHE A 146 1.24 14.22 -15.56
CA PHE A 146 1.35 13.03 -14.72
C PHE A 146 2.19 11.91 -15.33
N ALA A 147 2.65 10.98 -14.49
CA ALA A 147 3.16 9.71 -14.97
C ALA A 147 1.98 8.87 -15.53
N PRO A 148 2.21 8.08 -16.60
CA PRO A 148 1.12 7.36 -17.26
C PRO A 148 0.37 6.37 -16.38
N VAL A 149 1.10 5.64 -15.50
CA VAL A 149 0.50 4.58 -14.66
C VAL A 149 -0.48 5.15 -13.64
N PRO A 150 -0.09 6.11 -12.76
CA PRO A 150 -1.02 6.72 -11.81
C PRO A 150 -2.15 7.49 -12.50
N TRP A 151 -1.90 8.10 -13.67
CA TRP A 151 -2.94 8.76 -14.45
C TRP A 151 -4.02 7.78 -14.88
N ARG A 152 -3.64 6.68 -15.54
CA ARG A 152 -4.60 5.66 -15.98
C ARG A 152 -5.37 5.04 -14.80
N ALA A 153 -4.75 4.90 -13.64
CA ALA A 153 -5.41 4.36 -12.45
C ALA A 153 -6.51 5.25 -11.86
N THR A 154 -6.67 6.49 -12.34
CA THR A 154 -7.79 7.37 -11.95
C THR A 154 -9.09 7.09 -12.70
N PHE A 155 -9.05 6.22 -13.69
CA PHE A 155 -10.21 5.91 -14.56
C PHE A 155 -10.87 4.59 -14.15
N TYR A 156 -12.20 4.57 -14.31
CA TYR A 156 -13.01 3.36 -14.36
C TYR A 156 -13.91 3.43 -15.58
N GLY A 157 -13.73 2.52 -16.52
CA GLY A 157 -14.27 2.67 -17.86
C GLY A 157 -13.74 3.95 -18.54
N ALA A 158 -14.63 4.71 -19.14
CA ALA A 158 -14.29 5.96 -19.83
C ALA A 158 -14.29 7.21 -18.93
N LYS A 159 -14.61 7.08 -17.63
CA LYS A 159 -14.76 8.22 -16.73
C LYS A 159 -13.62 8.29 -15.72
N GLN A 160 -13.20 9.50 -15.39
CA GLN A 160 -12.13 9.79 -14.42
C GLN A 160 -12.74 10.17 -13.08
N TYR A 161 -12.25 9.57 -11.98
CA TYR A 161 -12.82 9.69 -10.63
C TYR A 161 -11.86 10.20 -9.57
N ALA A 162 -10.60 10.42 -9.91
CA ALA A 162 -9.60 10.77 -8.91
C ALA A 162 -8.54 11.74 -9.45
N VAL A 163 -7.81 12.35 -8.51
CA VAL A 163 -6.57 13.09 -8.77
C VAL A 163 -5.40 12.26 -8.22
N PRO A 164 -4.38 11.93 -9.02
CA PRO A 164 -3.24 11.18 -8.52
C PRO A 164 -2.35 12.08 -7.65
N LEU A 165 -1.97 11.60 -6.46
CA LEU A 165 -1.07 12.30 -5.55
C LEU A 165 0.38 11.86 -5.75
N ASP A 166 0.62 10.55 -5.73
CA ASP A 166 1.96 9.96 -5.76
C ASP A 166 2.02 8.66 -6.55
N VAL A 167 3.24 8.12 -6.60
CA VAL A 167 3.52 6.70 -6.85
C VAL A 167 4.44 6.23 -5.72
N HIS A 168 4.16 5.06 -5.15
CA HIS A 168 4.99 4.45 -4.12
C HIS A 168 5.51 3.08 -4.59
N PRO A 169 6.59 3.07 -5.40
CA PRO A 169 7.18 1.83 -5.87
C PRO A 169 7.95 1.12 -4.76
N ILE A 170 8.08 -0.20 -4.90
CA ILE A 170 9.09 -0.97 -4.20
C ILE A 170 10.46 -0.73 -4.85
N GLY A 171 11.52 -0.75 -4.06
CA GLY A 171 12.90 -0.68 -4.53
C GLY A 171 13.82 -1.40 -3.57
N LEU A 172 15.13 -1.37 -3.85
CA LEU A 172 16.14 -1.97 -3.02
C LEU A 172 16.66 -0.95 -2.00
N TYR A 173 16.46 -1.24 -0.71
CA TYR A 173 17.25 -0.63 0.36
C TYR A 173 18.45 -1.51 0.65
N PHE A 174 19.63 -0.91 0.83
CA PHE A 174 20.84 -1.66 1.13
C PHE A 174 21.70 -0.97 2.17
N ASN A 175 22.30 -1.76 3.05
CA ASN A 175 23.17 -1.30 4.13
C ASN A 175 24.56 -0.99 3.58
N THR A 176 24.89 0.30 3.47
CA THR A 176 26.14 0.75 2.86
C THR A 176 27.38 0.38 3.68
N LYS A 177 27.24 0.20 5.01
CA LYS A 177 28.33 -0.28 5.87
C LYS A 177 28.68 -1.73 5.54
N LEU A 178 27.66 -2.64 5.54
CA LEU A 178 27.88 -4.06 5.24
C LEU A 178 28.39 -4.27 3.81
N PHE A 179 27.94 -3.44 2.84
CA PHE A 179 28.47 -3.47 1.47
C PHE A 179 29.95 -3.13 1.42
N LYS A 180 30.39 -2.06 2.11
CA LYS A 180 31.81 -1.67 2.17
C LYS A 180 32.65 -2.75 2.86
N GLU A 181 32.19 -3.30 3.98
CA GLU A 181 32.83 -4.40 4.72
C GLU A 181 32.96 -5.68 3.87
N ALA A 182 31.98 -5.94 2.99
CA ALA A 182 32.01 -7.04 2.04
C ALA A 182 32.81 -6.70 0.75
N GLY A 183 33.36 -5.49 0.60
CA GLY A 183 34.11 -5.05 -0.58
C GLY A 183 33.22 -4.91 -1.84
N ILE A 184 31.91 -4.66 -1.67
CA ILE A 184 30.96 -4.44 -2.78
C ILE A 184 30.87 -2.94 -3.00
N ILE A 185 31.89 -2.41 -3.67
CA ILE A 185 32.11 -0.97 -3.87
C ILE A 185 32.31 -0.61 -5.35
N ASP A 186 32.05 0.64 -5.68
CA ASP A 186 32.39 1.22 -6.99
C ASP A 186 33.85 1.70 -7.03
N ALA A 187 34.27 2.24 -8.17
CA ALA A 187 35.64 2.78 -8.37
C ALA A 187 36.00 3.95 -7.42
N ARG A 188 35.01 4.54 -6.75
CA ARG A 188 35.19 5.63 -5.78
C ARG A 188 35.22 5.14 -4.34
N GLY A 189 35.10 3.81 -4.12
CA GLY A 189 35.01 3.21 -2.78
C GLY A 189 33.62 3.32 -2.15
N GLU A 190 32.60 3.72 -2.91
CA GLU A 190 31.21 3.79 -2.41
C GLU A 190 30.46 2.47 -2.62
N ALA A 191 29.55 2.16 -1.71
CA ALA A 191 28.72 0.96 -1.78
C ALA A 191 27.95 0.92 -3.11
N LYS A 192 28.12 -0.19 -3.87
CA LYS A 192 27.55 -0.38 -5.21
C LYS A 192 26.32 -1.27 -5.15
N ALA A 193 25.12 -0.74 -5.42
CA ALA A 193 23.89 -1.51 -5.50
C ALA A 193 23.93 -2.54 -6.66
N PRO A 194 23.46 -3.78 -6.44
CA PRO A 194 23.33 -4.78 -7.49
C PRO A 194 22.21 -4.41 -8.49
N ARG A 195 22.44 -4.73 -9.76
CA ARG A 195 21.51 -4.45 -10.86
C ARG A 195 20.89 -5.71 -11.47
N THR A 196 21.61 -6.84 -11.41
CA THR A 196 21.16 -8.13 -11.93
C THR A 196 20.97 -9.14 -10.80
N PHE A 197 20.35 -10.25 -11.10
CA PHE A 197 20.23 -11.38 -10.15
C PHE A 197 21.59 -11.90 -9.70
N GLU A 198 22.55 -12.01 -10.62
CA GLU A 198 23.90 -12.52 -10.34
C GLU A 198 24.65 -11.57 -9.38
N GLU A 199 24.63 -10.25 -9.65
CA GLU A 199 25.21 -9.25 -8.75
C GLU A 199 24.53 -9.25 -7.37
N PHE A 200 23.18 -9.41 -7.35
CA PHE A 200 22.40 -9.51 -6.12
C PHE A 200 22.78 -10.74 -5.31
N LEU A 201 22.86 -11.90 -5.95
CA LEU A 201 23.16 -13.16 -5.28
C LEU A 201 24.59 -13.19 -4.74
N ASP A 202 25.56 -12.67 -5.50
CA ASP A 202 26.97 -12.50 -5.05
C ASP A 202 27.01 -11.61 -3.81
N ALA A 203 26.39 -10.44 -3.88
CA ALA A 203 26.32 -9.52 -2.76
C ALA A 203 25.66 -10.16 -1.52
N ALA A 204 24.54 -10.86 -1.72
CA ALA A 204 23.83 -11.51 -0.63
C ALA A 204 24.68 -12.61 0.04
N ARG A 205 25.39 -13.42 -0.74
CA ARG A 205 26.29 -14.47 -0.20
C ARG A 205 27.43 -13.89 0.62
N ARG A 206 28.08 -12.83 0.13
CA ARG A 206 29.22 -12.17 0.81
C ARG A 206 28.83 -11.54 2.13
N MET A 207 27.58 -11.13 2.27
CA MET A 207 27.05 -10.50 3.49
C MET A 207 26.36 -11.46 4.45
N THR A 208 26.05 -12.70 4.02
CA THR A 208 25.46 -13.72 4.90
C THR A 208 26.56 -14.35 5.73
N LYS A 209 26.53 -14.14 7.04
CA LYS A 209 27.60 -14.56 7.96
C LYS A 209 27.05 -15.07 9.29
N ASP A 210 27.75 -16.02 9.84
CA ASP A 210 27.70 -16.37 11.26
C ASP A 210 28.73 -15.51 11.98
N THR A 211 28.28 -14.49 12.73
CA THR A 211 29.18 -13.55 13.41
C THR A 211 29.42 -13.93 14.87
N ASN A 212 28.61 -14.86 15.40
CA ASN A 212 28.70 -15.33 16.78
C ASN A 212 29.35 -16.72 16.92
N GLY A 213 29.56 -17.44 15.81
CA GLY A 213 30.25 -18.73 15.76
C GLY A 213 29.40 -19.94 16.21
N ASP A 214 28.05 -19.82 16.20
CA ASP A 214 27.15 -20.90 16.60
C ASP A 214 26.76 -21.88 15.44
N GLY A 215 27.32 -21.66 14.25
CA GLY A 215 27.07 -22.45 13.06
C GLY A 215 25.83 -22.03 12.28
N ARG A 216 25.19 -20.92 12.65
CA ARG A 216 24.01 -20.37 11.97
C ARG A 216 24.21 -18.91 11.62
N PRO A 217 23.76 -18.44 10.42
CA PRO A 217 23.84 -17.03 10.11
C PRO A 217 22.98 -16.19 11.05
N ASP A 218 23.57 -15.14 11.61
CA ASP A 218 22.92 -14.08 12.40
C ASP A 218 23.01 -12.72 11.71
N GLN A 219 23.80 -12.61 10.64
CA GLN A 219 23.79 -11.55 9.64
C GLN A 219 23.36 -12.12 8.30
N TRP A 220 22.38 -11.49 7.66
CA TRP A 220 21.80 -11.97 6.39
C TRP A 220 22.08 -11.01 5.24
N GLY A 221 22.33 -11.56 4.06
CA GLY A 221 22.51 -10.77 2.85
C GLY A 221 21.22 -10.13 2.36
N PHE A 222 20.09 -10.79 2.57
CA PHE A 222 18.78 -10.32 2.14
C PHE A 222 17.67 -10.76 3.09
N VAL A 223 16.57 -10.00 3.15
CA VAL A 223 15.31 -10.40 3.80
C VAL A 223 14.11 -10.05 2.94
N PHE A 224 13.08 -10.88 3.03
CA PHE A 224 11.75 -10.58 2.50
C PHE A 224 10.94 -9.83 3.55
N THR A 225 10.56 -8.58 3.29
CA THR A 225 9.72 -7.78 4.18
C THR A 225 8.24 -8.04 3.92
N TRP A 226 7.71 -7.64 2.78
CA TRP A 226 6.34 -7.91 2.33
C TRP A 226 6.36 -8.97 1.22
N GLN A 227 6.11 -10.23 1.56
CA GLN A 227 6.22 -11.36 0.64
C GLN A 227 5.40 -11.16 -0.64
N ARG A 228 4.16 -10.66 -0.52
CA ARG A 228 3.28 -10.37 -1.66
C ARG A 228 3.90 -9.36 -2.63
N THR A 229 4.34 -8.21 -2.16
CA THR A 229 4.88 -7.16 -3.03
C THR A 229 6.24 -7.54 -3.62
N ASN A 230 7.05 -8.30 -2.88
CA ASN A 230 8.28 -8.90 -3.39
C ASN A 230 7.97 -9.90 -4.51
N TRP A 231 6.99 -10.80 -4.28
CA TRP A 231 6.55 -11.76 -5.30
C TRP A 231 5.99 -11.04 -6.54
N LEU A 232 5.13 -10.02 -6.37
CA LEU A 232 4.59 -9.25 -7.49
C LEU A 232 5.68 -8.56 -8.32
N THR A 233 6.73 -8.04 -7.66
CA THR A 233 7.89 -7.46 -8.34
C THR A 233 8.62 -8.50 -9.17
N ILE A 234 8.98 -9.64 -8.57
CA ILE A 234 9.72 -10.71 -9.25
C ILE A 234 8.86 -11.34 -10.35
N ALA A 235 7.57 -11.62 -10.06
CA ALA A 235 6.63 -12.18 -11.02
C ALA A 235 6.44 -11.26 -12.24
N GLY A 236 6.30 -9.96 -12.02
CA GLY A 236 6.25 -8.97 -13.09
C GLY A 236 7.51 -8.98 -13.97
N GLN A 237 8.69 -9.18 -13.38
CA GLN A 237 9.94 -9.31 -14.12
C GLN A 237 10.02 -10.60 -14.96
N PHE A 238 9.27 -11.64 -14.61
CA PHE A 238 9.08 -12.83 -15.44
C PHE A 238 7.94 -12.71 -16.45
N GLY A 239 7.23 -11.57 -16.49
CA GLY A 239 6.09 -11.33 -17.37
C GLY A 239 4.80 -11.99 -16.90
N ALA A 240 4.68 -12.26 -15.61
CA ALA A 240 3.48 -12.86 -15.04
C ALA A 240 2.33 -11.87 -14.90
N ASN A 241 1.12 -12.39 -14.97
CA ASN A 241 -0.11 -11.69 -14.62
C ASN A 241 -0.83 -12.48 -13.52
N ILE A 242 -1.64 -11.78 -12.74
CA ILE A 242 -2.49 -12.37 -11.68
C ILE A 242 -3.80 -12.88 -12.29
N LEU A 243 -4.37 -12.10 -13.21
CA LEU A 243 -5.62 -12.37 -13.90
C LEU A 243 -5.40 -12.44 -15.41
N SER A 244 -6.30 -13.10 -16.10
CA SER A 244 -6.42 -13.03 -17.56
C SER A 244 -6.70 -11.59 -18.03
N PRO A 245 -6.43 -11.23 -19.31
CA PRO A 245 -6.60 -9.87 -19.80
C PRO A 245 -8.04 -9.31 -19.64
N ASP A 246 -9.04 -10.19 -19.66
CA ASP A 246 -10.45 -9.84 -19.43
C ASP A 246 -10.85 -9.80 -17.94
N GLY A 247 -9.92 -10.07 -17.03
CA GLY A 247 -10.13 -10.09 -15.59
C GLY A 247 -10.94 -11.26 -15.05
N LYS A 248 -11.38 -12.21 -15.90
CA LYS A 248 -12.36 -13.25 -15.52
C LYS A 248 -11.74 -14.51 -14.95
N LYS A 249 -10.45 -14.71 -15.10
CA LYS A 249 -9.77 -15.94 -14.69
C LYS A 249 -8.45 -15.65 -14.00
N ALA A 250 -8.14 -16.38 -12.95
CA ALA A 250 -6.84 -16.37 -12.31
C ALA A 250 -5.79 -17.07 -13.18
N THR A 251 -4.57 -16.52 -13.23
CA THR A 251 -3.42 -17.06 -13.98
C THR A 251 -2.24 -17.33 -13.06
N LEU A 252 -2.50 -17.59 -11.76
CA LEU A 252 -1.48 -17.71 -10.71
C LEU A 252 -0.56 -18.92 -10.90
N ASP A 253 -1.05 -19.99 -11.50
CA ASP A 253 -0.29 -21.22 -11.78
C ASP A 253 0.43 -21.19 -13.15
N SER A 254 0.58 -20.00 -13.75
CA SER A 254 1.38 -19.83 -14.97
C SER A 254 2.86 -20.11 -14.70
N PRO A 255 3.62 -20.58 -15.72
CA PRO A 255 5.06 -20.85 -15.56
C PRO A 255 5.85 -19.65 -15.01
N GLN A 256 5.45 -18.43 -15.37
CA GLN A 256 6.08 -17.18 -14.94
C GLN A 256 5.87 -16.95 -13.44
N ASN A 257 4.64 -17.09 -12.93
CA ASN A 257 4.32 -16.97 -11.52
C ASN A 257 5.03 -18.04 -10.69
N LEU A 258 5.03 -19.31 -11.17
CA LEU A 258 5.70 -20.40 -10.50
C LEU A 258 7.21 -20.20 -10.42
N ARG A 259 7.84 -19.69 -11.51
CA ARG A 259 9.27 -19.36 -11.54
C ARG A 259 9.64 -18.28 -10.53
N ALA A 260 8.84 -17.23 -10.42
CA ALA A 260 9.05 -16.16 -9.45
C ALA A 260 9.01 -16.69 -8.01
N LEU A 261 8.00 -17.49 -7.70
CA LEU A 261 7.83 -18.05 -6.35
C LEU A 261 8.91 -19.08 -6.02
N GLN A 262 9.33 -19.90 -7.00
CA GLN A 262 10.46 -20.81 -6.85
C GLN A 262 11.77 -20.06 -6.57
N LEU A 263 12.01 -18.93 -7.24
CA LEU A 263 13.20 -18.11 -6.99
C LEU A 263 13.20 -17.56 -5.55
N MET A 264 12.05 -17.11 -5.04
CA MET A 264 11.95 -16.67 -3.65
C MET A 264 12.25 -17.79 -2.66
N HIS A 265 11.71 -18.99 -2.88
CA HIS A 265 12.02 -20.19 -2.10
C HIS A 265 13.51 -20.54 -2.19
N ASP A 266 14.10 -20.51 -3.38
CA ASP A 266 15.51 -20.85 -3.60
C ASP A 266 16.46 -19.89 -2.86
N LEU A 267 16.12 -18.60 -2.70
CA LEU A 267 16.93 -17.66 -1.92
C LEU A 267 17.05 -18.07 -0.45
N ILE A 268 16.03 -18.72 0.09
CA ILE A 268 16.01 -19.21 1.48
C ILE A 268 16.69 -20.59 1.60
N TYR A 269 16.26 -21.56 0.79
CA TYR A 269 16.59 -22.97 1.03
C TYR A 269 17.80 -23.48 0.23
N LYS A 270 17.95 -23.00 -1.01
CA LYS A 270 19.04 -23.40 -1.90
C LYS A 270 20.26 -22.48 -1.76
N HIS A 271 20.04 -21.18 -1.84
CA HIS A 271 21.11 -20.19 -1.76
C HIS A 271 21.45 -19.80 -0.32
N LYS A 272 20.51 -19.96 0.61
CA LYS A 272 20.67 -19.71 2.04
C LYS A 272 21.17 -18.29 2.34
N VAL A 273 20.67 -17.28 1.60
CA VAL A 273 21.03 -15.88 1.72
C VAL A 273 19.97 -15.04 2.40
N ALA A 274 18.78 -15.61 2.65
CA ALA A 274 17.68 -15.02 3.38
C ALA A 274 17.23 -15.97 4.51
N PRO A 275 16.79 -15.46 5.66
CA PRO A 275 16.24 -16.29 6.73
C PRO A 275 14.89 -16.88 6.32
N LYS A 276 14.48 -17.95 7.00
CA LYS A 276 13.08 -18.39 6.98
C LYS A 276 12.18 -17.28 7.53
N PRO A 277 10.95 -17.12 7.05
CA PRO A 277 10.04 -16.07 7.54
C PRO A 277 9.69 -16.17 9.02
N GLU A 278 9.74 -17.37 9.58
CA GLU A 278 9.45 -17.64 10.99
C GLU A 278 10.56 -17.10 11.90
N GLY A 279 10.16 -16.41 12.95
CA GLY A 279 11.07 -16.01 14.05
C GLY A 279 11.97 -14.82 13.75
N VAL A 280 11.87 -14.19 12.59
CA VAL A 280 12.65 -13.00 12.23
C VAL A 280 11.71 -11.88 11.81
N ASP A 281 11.70 -10.79 12.59
CA ASP A 281 11.16 -9.52 12.09
C ASP A 281 12.15 -8.93 11.07
N ALA A 282 11.87 -9.19 9.81
CA ALA A 282 12.73 -8.83 8.69
C ALA A 282 13.03 -7.32 8.63
N TRP A 283 12.02 -6.49 8.90
CA TRP A 283 12.18 -5.04 8.88
C TRP A 283 12.99 -4.53 10.07
N LEU A 284 12.73 -5.06 11.26
CA LEU A 284 13.51 -4.74 12.44
C LEU A 284 14.97 -5.17 12.28
N ALA A 285 15.24 -6.35 11.73
CA ALA A 285 16.60 -6.84 11.47
C ALA A 285 17.37 -5.93 10.51
N PHE A 286 16.72 -5.42 9.43
CA PHE A 286 17.32 -4.43 8.53
C PHE A 286 17.63 -3.12 9.26
N ARG A 287 16.69 -2.58 10.03
CA ARG A 287 16.87 -1.36 10.82
C ARG A 287 17.99 -1.49 11.87
N GLN A 288 18.18 -2.67 12.43
CA GLN A 288 19.29 -2.96 13.37
C GLN A 288 20.64 -3.14 12.68
N GLY A 289 20.71 -3.05 11.35
CA GLY A 289 21.94 -3.22 10.58
C GLY A 289 22.42 -4.67 10.44
N LYS A 290 21.58 -5.66 10.75
CA LYS A 290 21.88 -7.10 10.65
C LYS A 290 21.63 -7.69 9.27
N VAL A 291 21.17 -6.87 8.32
CA VAL A 291 20.78 -7.30 6.98
C VAL A 291 21.39 -6.40 5.94
N GLY A 292 21.94 -7.01 4.87
CA GLY A 292 22.55 -6.31 3.76
C GLY A 292 21.55 -5.62 2.83
N MET A 293 20.45 -6.29 2.50
CA MET A 293 19.48 -5.84 1.50
C MET A 293 18.05 -6.17 1.88
N ALA A 294 17.11 -5.29 1.51
CA ALA A 294 15.67 -5.54 1.58
C ALA A 294 14.97 -4.90 0.37
N LEU A 295 13.99 -5.60 -0.22
CA LEU A 295 13.05 -5.02 -1.18
C LEU A 295 11.85 -4.48 -0.42
N GLU A 296 11.67 -3.15 -0.42
CA GLU A 296 10.65 -2.50 0.39
C GLU A 296 10.11 -1.24 -0.30
N GLY A 297 8.90 -0.83 0.09
CA GLY A 297 8.25 0.34 -0.46
C GLY A 297 8.90 1.66 -0.02
N ILE A 298 8.81 2.66 -0.90
CA ILE A 298 9.36 4.00 -0.63
C ILE A 298 8.73 4.67 0.61
N TYR A 299 7.51 4.26 0.99
CA TYR A 299 6.81 4.74 2.18
C TYR A 299 7.51 4.43 3.51
N MET A 300 8.46 3.48 3.49
CA MET A 300 9.27 3.13 4.67
C MET A 300 10.49 4.03 4.86
N LEU A 301 10.82 4.87 3.89
CA LEU A 301 12.05 5.69 3.90
C LEU A 301 12.20 6.53 5.15
N ALA A 302 11.16 7.25 5.54
CA ALA A 302 11.24 8.14 6.70
C ALA A 302 11.55 7.38 8.01
N SER A 303 11.04 6.16 8.17
CA SER A 303 11.36 5.31 9.33
C SER A 303 12.81 4.81 9.34
N LEU A 304 13.44 4.70 8.16
CA LEU A 304 14.88 4.39 8.04
C LEU A 304 15.75 5.60 8.36
N GLU A 305 15.34 6.79 7.89
CA GLU A 305 16.06 8.05 8.16
C GLU A 305 16.06 8.41 9.66
N GLU A 306 14.99 8.03 10.38
CA GLU A 306 14.91 8.20 11.83
C GLU A 306 15.75 7.19 12.62
N GLN A 307 16.20 6.09 11.98
CA GLN A 307 16.96 5.03 12.64
C GLN A 307 18.43 5.45 12.86
N LYS A 308 18.78 5.73 14.12
CA LYS A 308 20.15 6.08 14.48
C LYS A 308 21.12 4.92 14.22
N GLY A 309 22.28 5.24 13.65
CA GLY A 309 23.35 4.27 13.41
C GLY A 309 23.19 3.38 12.18
N LEU A 310 22.06 3.46 11.46
CA LEU A 310 21.87 2.76 10.20
C LEU A 310 22.45 3.58 9.04
N ALA A 311 23.46 3.03 8.37
CA ALA A 311 24.01 3.57 7.13
C ALA A 311 23.35 2.84 5.95
N PHE A 312 22.49 3.51 5.19
CA PHE A 312 21.78 2.90 4.09
C PHE A 312 21.70 3.79 2.86
N ALA A 313 21.36 3.18 1.73
CA ALA A 313 20.99 3.87 0.50
C ALA A 313 19.84 3.11 -0.19
N GLY A 314 19.25 3.76 -1.20
CA GLY A 314 18.20 3.17 -2.02
C GLY A 314 18.60 3.09 -3.49
N ALA A 315 18.12 2.06 -4.18
CA ALA A 315 18.31 1.82 -5.60
C ALA A 315 17.04 1.22 -6.23
N PRO A 316 16.91 1.19 -7.55
CA PRO A 316 15.91 0.38 -8.22
C PRO A 316 16.01 -1.09 -7.80
N ALA A 317 14.90 -1.81 -7.82
CA ALA A 317 14.90 -3.25 -7.62
C ALA A 317 15.83 -3.94 -8.64
N PRO A 318 16.69 -4.88 -8.22
CA PRO A 318 17.50 -5.65 -9.15
C PRO A 318 16.64 -6.41 -10.16
N GLN A 319 17.17 -6.68 -11.32
CA GLN A 319 16.48 -7.45 -12.35
C GLN A 319 16.70 -8.94 -12.10
N PHE A 320 15.66 -9.64 -11.65
CA PHE A 320 15.64 -11.09 -11.39
C PHE A 320 15.15 -11.89 -12.59
N GLY A 321 14.40 -11.26 -13.49
CA GLY A 321 13.77 -11.86 -14.66
C GLY A 321 14.18 -11.19 -15.97
N PRO A 322 13.62 -11.64 -17.11
CA PRO A 322 14.04 -11.16 -18.44
C PRO A 322 13.64 -9.72 -18.74
N GLN A 323 12.69 -9.13 -17.97
CA GLN A 323 12.24 -7.77 -18.19
C GLN A 323 12.28 -6.92 -16.91
N LYS A 324 12.27 -5.59 -17.08
CA LYS A 324 12.15 -4.67 -15.96
C LYS A 324 10.70 -4.62 -15.47
N ALA A 325 10.51 -4.77 -14.18
CA ALA A 325 9.25 -4.50 -13.50
C ALA A 325 9.53 -4.21 -12.02
N ALA A 326 8.67 -3.42 -11.41
CA ALA A 326 8.63 -3.22 -9.97
C ALA A 326 7.16 -3.06 -9.57
N TRP A 327 6.74 -3.72 -8.50
CA TRP A 327 5.44 -3.42 -7.92
C TRP A 327 5.39 -1.98 -7.43
N GLY A 328 4.25 -1.34 -7.56
CA GLY A 328 3.97 -0.04 -6.97
C GLY A 328 2.48 0.18 -6.80
N GLY A 329 2.14 1.24 -6.12
CA GLY A 329 0.80 1.74 -5.94
C GLY A 329 0.77 3.26 -6.04
N SER A 330 -0.42 3.83 -5.87
CA SER A 330 -0.65 5.28 -5.77
C SER A 330 -1.69 5.59 -4.74
N HIS A 331 -1.53 6.73 -4.10
CA HIS A 331 -2.62 7.39 -3.40
C HIS A 331 -3.35 8.30 -4.38
N LEU A 332 -4.66 8.13 -4.43
CA LEU A 332 -5.58 8.92 -5.23
C LEU A 332 -6.43 9.78 -4.30
N LEU A 333 -6.73 11.01 -4.71
CA LEU A 333 -7.65 11.90 -4.02
C LEU A 333 -9.01 11.82 -4.71
N CYS A 334 -10.05 11.47 -3.96
CA CYS A 334 -11.40 11.22 -4.47
C CYS A 334 -12.44 12.09 -3.77
N GLN A 335 -13.59 12.26 -4.43
CA GLN A 335 -14.80 12.87 -3.88
C GLN A 335 -15.94 11.84 -3.86
N PRO A 336 -16.85 11.88 -2.87
CA PRO A 336 -18.06 11.06 -2.90
C PRO A 336 -19.06 11.63 -3.91
N LYS A 337 -19.90 10.75 -4.44
CA LYS A 337 -21.06 11.16 -5.25
C LYS A 337 -22.09 11.87 -4.36
N GLY A 338 -22.77 12.88 -4.90
CA GLY A 338 -23.93 13.49 -4.26
C GLY A 338 -23.63 14.66 -3.30
N ILE A 339 -22.38 15.14 -3.21
CA ILE A 339 -22.09 16.41 -2.52
C ILE A 339 -22.53 17.60 -3.38
N SER A 340 -22.77 18.75 -2.74
CA SER A 340 -23.18 19.96 -3.45
C SER A 340 -22.12 20.42 -4.45
N GLU A 341 -22.53 21.18 -5.48
CA GLU A 341 -21.60 21.73 -6.47
C GLU A 341 -20.56 22.65 -5.82
N GLU A 342 -20.96 23.42 -4.84
CA GLU A 342 -20.06 24.31 -4.08
C GLU A 342 -18.98 23.51 -3.35
N HIS A 343 -19.37 22.46 -2.59
CA HIS A 343 -18.44 21.58 -1.91
C HIS A 343 -17.54 20.81 -2.90
N SER A 344 -18.12 20.35 -3.99
CA SER A 344 -17.38 19.64 -5.03
C SER A 344 -16.29 20.51 -5.68
N ARG A 345 -16.58 21.80 -5.91
CA ARG A 345 -15.57 22.78 -6.40
C ARG A 345 -14.50 23.09 -5.36
N ALA A 346 -14.88 23.26 -4.10
CA ALA A 346 -13.92 23.47 -3.02
C ALA A 346 -13.03 22.22 -2.79
N ALA A 347 -13.61 21.03 -2.85
CA ALA A 347 -12.91 19.75 -2.78
C ALA A 347 -11.93 19.58 -3.95
N TRP A 348 -12.36 19.90 -5.19
CA TRP A 348 -11.47 19.91 -6.35
C TRP A 348 -10.27 20.83 -6.14
N LYS A 349 -10.49 22.03 -5.61
CA LYS A 349 -9.43 23.00 -5.32
C LYS A 349 -8.41 22.44 -4.32
N LEU A 350 -8.88 21.74 -3.28
CA LEU A 350 -8.00 21.06 -2.32
C LEU A 350 -7.23 19.92 -2.99
N MET A 351 -7.88 19.03 -3.72
CA MET A 351 -7.23 17.88 -4.38
C MET A 351 -6.16 18.34 -5.38
N ARG A 352 -6.46 19.34 -6.20
CA ARG A 352 -5.50 19.94 -7.13
C ARG A 352 -4.32 20.54 -6.37
N PHE A 353 -4.57 21.34 -5.33
CA PHE A 353 -3.51 21.93 -4.52
C PHE A 353 -2.58 20.88 -3.92
N LEU A 354 -3.13 19.81 -3.34
CA LEU A 354 -2.32 18.73 -2.75
C LEU A 354 -1.44 18.04 -3.81
N SER A 355 -1.98 17.81 -5.00
CA SER A 355 -1.18 17.27 -6.10
C SER A 355 -0.08 18.24 -6.57
N ASP A 356 -0.40 19.53 -6.67
CA ASP A 356 0.56 20.56 -7.10
C ASP A 356 1.64 20.83 -6.04
N ASP A 357 1.36 20.64 -4.74
CA ASP A 357 2.30 20.85 -3.62
C ASP A 357 3.06 19.56 -3.21
N SER A 358 2.96 18.50 -4.01
CA SER A 358 3.48 17.15 -3.66
C SER A 358 5.00 17.04 -3.59
N LEU A 359 5.77 18.11 -3.81
CA LEU A 359 7.19 18.17 -3.41
C LEU A 359 7.38 18.10 -1.90
N ILE A 360 6.43 18.64 -1.11
CA ILE A 360 6.44 18.47 0.36
C ILE A 360 6.19 17.01 0.70
N TRP A 361 5.26 16.38 0.01
CA TRP A 361 4.95 14.96 0.12
C TRP A 361 6.14 14.05 -0.20
N ALA A 362 6.92 14.42 -1.22
CA ALA A 362 8.13 13.70 -1.59
C ALA A 362 9.18 13.63 -0.46
N ARG A 363 9.26 14.65 0.40
CA ARG A 363 10.19 14.63 1.54
C ARG A 363 9.82 13.62 2.61
N ALA A 364 8.57 13.18 2.65
CA ALA A 364 8.11 12.09 3.52
C ALA A 364 8.34 10.69 2.93
N GLY A 365 8.98 10.61 1.75
CA GLY A 365 9.37 9.35 1.11
C GLY A 365 8.65 9.05 -0.20
N GLN A 366 7.53 9.68 -0.50
CA GLN A 366 6.71 9.34 -1.67
C GLN A 366 7.31 9.94 -2.97
N VAL A 367 6.96 9.35 -4.12
CA VAL A 367 7.34 9.90 -5.44
C VAL A 367 6.14 10.66 -6.02
N PRO A 368 6.23 11.98 -6.30
CA PRO A 368 5.11 12.71 -6.88
C PRO A 368 4.59 12.08 -8.17
N ALA A 369 3.27 11.94 -8.32
CA ALA A 369 2.66 11.53 -9.58
C ALA A 369 2.94 12.55 -10.70
N ARG A 370 3.13 13.82 -10.34
CA ARG A 370 3.44 14.95 -11.21
C ARG A 370 4.83 14.82 -11.86
N ALA A 371 4.86 14.74 -13.18
CA ALA A 371 6.10 14.57 -13.96
C ALA A 371 7.01 15.83 -13.93
N ASP A 372 6.40 17.01 -13.94
CA ASP A 372 7.11 18.29 -13.85
C ASP A 372 7.80 18.47 -12.49
N LEU A 373 7.15 18.10 -11.39
CA LEU A 373 7.73 18.19 -10.05
C LEU A 373 8.94 17.23 -9.88
N ARG A 374 8.91 16.06 -10.51
CA ARG A 374 10.06 15.14 -10.49
C ARG A 374 11.28 15.67 -11.27
N ARG A 375 11.06 16.60 -12.21
CA ARG A 375 12.17 17.29 -12.91
C ARG A 375 12.79 18.44 -12.11
N ALA A 376 12.09 18.90 -11.08
CA ALA A 376 12.56 20.01 -10.24
C ALA A 376 13.85 19.65 -9.47
N PRO A 377 14.80 20.59 -9.32
CA PRO A 377 16.04 20.37 -8.56
C PRO A 377 15.78 19.86 -7.14
N GLN A 378 14.71 20.36 -6.50
CA GLN A 378 14.31 19.95 -5.15
C GLN A 378 14.00 18.47 -5.04
N PHE A 379 13.37 17.86 -6.06
CA PHE A 379 13.12 16.41 -6.07
C PHE A 379 14.40 15.64 -6.41
N ARG A 380 15.17 16.12 -7.39
CA ARG A 380 16.42 15.45 -7.81
C ARG A 380 17.46 15.36 -6.69
N SER A 381 17.43 16.28 -5.73
CA SER A 381 18.29 16.24 -4.54
C SER A 381 17.89 15.15 -3.52
N LEU A 382 16.67 14.61 -3.60
CA LEU A 382 16.18 13.52 -2.75
C LEU A 382 16.72 12.18 -3.29
N LYS A 383 17.84 11.72 -2.73
CA LYS A 383 18.64 10.63 -3.30
C LYS A 383 17.86 9.35 -3.51
N VAL A 384 17.17 8.85 -2.46
CA VAL A 384 16.44 7.58 -2.51
C VAL A 384 15.21 7.70 -3.41
N GLN A 385 14.40 8.75 -3.21
CA GLN A 385 13.18 9.00 -3.99
C GLN A 385 13.50 9.14 -5.49
N ASN A 386 14.60 9.84 -5.83
CA ASN A 386 15.04 10.00 -7.21
C ASN A 386 15.47 8.68 -7.83
N GLN A 387 16.15 7.79 -7.08
CA GLN A 387 16.50 6.44 -7.54
C GLN A 387 15.25 5.59 -7.77
N PHE A 388 14.31 5.58 -6.83
CA PHE A 388 13.08 4.80 -6.96
C PHE A 388 12.20 5.32 -8.11
N ALA A 389 12.18 6.65 -8.35
CA ALA A 389 11.46 7.26 -9.46
C ALA A 389 11.93 6.80 -10.85
N THR A 390 13.17 6.29 -10.98
CA THR A 390 13.66 5.74 -12.26
C THR A 390 12.90 4.49 -12.70
N GLN A 391 12.16 3.85 -11.78
CA GLN A 391 11.35 2.67 -12.06
C GLN A 391 9.95 2.99 -12.61
N LEU A 392 9.50 4.23 -12.57
CA LEU A 392 8.15 4.63 -12.98
C LEU A 392 7.75 4.16 -14.39
N PRO A 393 8.65 4.10 -15.39
CA PRO A 393 8.28 3.59 -16.72
C PRO A 393 7.85 2.12 -16.76
N PHE A 394 8.24 1.34 -15.74
CA PHE A 394 7.96 -0.10 -15.64
C PHE A 394 7.34 -0.53 -14.31
N VAL A 395 6.82 0.44 -13.55
CA VAL A 395 6.00 0.14 -12.36
C VAL A 395 4.72 -0.55 -12.81
N GLN A 396 4.38 -1.62 -12.10
CA GLN A 396 3.16 -2.39 -12.29
C GLN A 396 2.30 -2.32 -11.01
N TYR A 397 1.02 -2.00 -11.19
CA TYR A 397 0.05 -2.05 -10.10
C TYR A 397 -0.57 -3.44 -10.01
N GLU A 398 -1.14 -3.74 -8.86
CA GLU A 398 -2.08 -4.85 -8.73
C GLU A 398 -3.20 -4.70 -9.77
N PRO A 399 -3.86 -5.80 -10.18
CA PRO A 399 -4.98 -5.72 -11.11
C PRO A 399 -6.00 -4.68 -10.64
N LEU A 400 -6.33 -3.72 -11.50
CA LEU A 400 -7.39 -2.73 -11.24
C LEU A 400 -8.75 -3.38 -11.52
N HIS A 401 -9.17 -4.26 -10.61
CA HIS A 401 -10.38 -5.08 -10.71
C HIS A 401 -11.28 -4.86 -9.50
N PRO A 402 -12.64 -4.82 -9.64
CA PRO A 402 -13.54 -4.60 -8.51
C PRO A 402 -13.37 -5.59 -7.35
N LYS A 403 -12.94 -6.81 -7.64
CA LYS A 403 -12.76 -7.88 -6.65
C LYS A 403 -11.30 -8.02 -6.15
N SER A 404 -10.38 -7.11 -6.50
CA SER A 404 -8.96 -7.22 -6.13
C SER A 404 -8.76 -7.38 -4.62
N ASN A 405 -9.52 -6.64 -3.81
CA ASN A 405 -9.45 -6.73 -2.35
C ASN A 405 -9.88 -8.11 -1.80
N ALA A 406 -10.78 -8.81 -2.48
CA ALA A 406 -11.21 -10.16 -2.11
C ALA A 406 -10.24 -11.25 -2.63
N ILE A 407 -9.45 -10.94 -3.65
CA ILE A 407 -8.54 -11.88 -4.33
C ILE A 407 -7.24 -12.06 -3.54
N PHE A 408 -6.60 -10.99 -3.11
CA PHE A 408 -5.27 -11.07 -2.49
C PHE A 408 -5.20 -11.88 -1.20
N PRO A 409 -6.17 -11.80 -0.27
CA PRO A 409 -6.20 -12.67 0.92
C PRO A 409 -6.26 -14.17 0.60
N LEU A 410 -6.65 -14.54 -0.62
CA LEU A 410 -6.68 -15.94 -1.08
C LEU A 410 -5.34 -16.38 -1.69
N ILE A 411 -4.49 -15.44 -2.10
CA ILE A 411 -3.18 -15.69 -2.71
C ILE A 411 -2.08 -15.75 -1.64
N GLU A 412 -2.11 -14.84 -0.68
CA GLU A 412 -1.07 -14.67 0.34
C GLU A 412 -0.73 -15.96 1.11
N PRO A 413 -1.72 -16.77 1.58
CA PRO A 413 -1.41 -18.01 2.27
C PRO A 413 -0.65 -19.02 1.39
N GLY A 414 -0.87 -18.99 0.07
CA GLY A 414 -0.13 -19.82 -0.88
C GLY A 414 1.32 -19.39 -1.03
N ILE A 415 1.59 -18.08 -1.07
CA ILE A 415 2.95 -17.54 -1.08
C ILE A 415 3.67 -17.94 0.20
N GLU A 416 3.02 -17.72 1.35
CA GLU A 416 3.57 -18.04 2.67
C GLU A 416 3.90 -19.54 2.81
N ALA A 417 2.99 -20.43 2.38
CA ALA A 417 3.20 -21.88 2.44
C ALA A 417 4.44 -22.32 1.64
N VAL A 418 4.73 -21.66 0.50
CA VAL A 418 5.96 -21.93 -0.27
C VAL A 418 7.18 -21.37 0.43
N MET A 419 7.09 -20.16 0.98
CA MET A 419 8.20 -19.54 1.72
C MET A 419 8.57 -20.29 3.00
N LEU A 420 7.63 -21.05 3.58
CA LEU A 420 7.83 -21.93 4.74
C LEU A 420 8.21 -23.37 4.37
N ASP A 421 8.36 -23.70 3.07
CA ASP A 421 8.61 -25.06 2.56
C ASP A 421 7.51 -26.10 2.90
N ILE A 422 6.26 -25.58 3.10
CA ILE A 422 5.08 -26.43 3.40
C ILE A 422 4.45 -26.94 2.11
N ALA A 423 4.53 -26.15 1.02
CA ALA A 423 3.93 -26.50 -0.27
C ALA A 423 4.87 -26.18 -1.43
N THR A 424 4.74 -26.93 -2.54
CA THR A 424 5.41 -26.54 -3.79
C THR A 424 4.72 -25.35 -4.43
N PRO A 425 5.44 -24.49 -5.19
CA PRO A 425 4.83 -23.36 -5.92
C PRO A 425 3.62 -23.79 -6.75
N LYS A 426 3.71 -24.93 -7.45
CA LYS A 426 2.62 -25.43 -8.29
C LYS A 426 1.37 -25.81 -7.49
N ALA A 427 1.52 -26.51 -6.37
CA ALA A 427 0.39 -26.91 -5.53
C ALA A 427 -0.29 -25.68 -4.91
N ALA A 428 0.49 -24.77 -4.32
CA ALA A 428 -0.01 -23.55 -3.68
C ALA A 428 -0.75 -22.64 -4.66
N MET A 429 -0.15 -22.34 -5.82
CA MET A 429 -0.74 -21.44 -6.79
C MET A 429 -1.94 -22.03 -7.53
N ARG A 430 -1.99 -23.36 -7.74
CA ARG A 430 -3.18 -24.03 -8.26
C ARG A 430 -4.37 -23.93 -7.29
N ASP A 431 -4.13 -24.12 -5.99
CA ASP A 431 -5.17 -23.96 -4.98
C ASP A 431 -5.65 -22.53 -4.89
N ALA A 432 -4.72 -21.55 -4.87
CA ALA A 432 -5.05 -20.14 -4.91
C ALA A 432 -5.86 -19.77 -6.16
N SER A 433 -5.46 -20.23 -7.36
CA SER A 433 -6.20 -20.03 -8.63
C SER A 433 -7.64 -20.51 -8.54
N ARG A 434 -7.86 -21.70 -7.99
CA ARG A 434 -9.21 -22.25 -7.81
C ARG A 434 -10.07 -21.35 -6.92
N ARG A 435 -9.55 -20.92 -5.76
CA ARG A 435 -10.28 -20.06 -4.83
C ARG A 435 -10.55 -18.68 -5.42
N VAL A 436 -9.60 -18.10 -6.12
CA VAL A 436 -9.75 -16.82 -6.81
C VAL A 436 -10.83 -16.91 -7.89
N ASN A 437 -10.84 -17.98 -8.70
CA ASN A 437 -11.85 -18.17 -9.73
C ASN A 437 -13.27 -18.26 -9.12
N GLN A 438 -13.45 -18.96 -7.98
CA GLN A 438 -14.72 -18.96 -7.26
C GLN A 438 -15.22 -17.57 -6.85
N VAL A 439 -14.29 -16.65 -6.52
CA VAL A 439 -14.65 -15.25 -6.23
C VAL A 439 -14.98 -14.50 -7.50
N LEU A 440 -14.22 -14.72 -8.59
CA LEU A 440 -14.44 -14.05 -9.87
C LEU A 440 -15.79 -14.42 -10.50
N GLU A 441 -16.25 -15.66 -10.34
CA GLU A 441 -17.53 -16.19 -10.86
C GLU A 441 -18.77 -15.65 -10.13
N ARG A 442 -18.62 -15.16 -8.90
CA ARG A 442 -19.76 -14.55 -8.19
C ARG A 442 -20.18 -13.26 -8.91
N PRO A 443 -21.48 -12.91 -8.91
CA PRO A 443 -21.93 -11.64 -9.48
C PRO A 443 -21.37 -10.43 -8.75
#